data_74054dcc3637572379729c094b6556bd
#
_entry.id   74054dcc3637572379729c094b6556bd
#
_cell.length_a   1.000
_cell.length_b   1.000
_cell.length_c   1.000
_cell.angle_alpha   90.00
_cell.angle_beta   90.00
_cell.angle_gamma   90.00
#
_symmetry.space_group_name_H-M   'P 1'
#
loop_
_entity.id
_entity.type
_entity.pdbx_description
1 polymer ?
#
loop_
_entity_poly.entity_id
_entity_poly.type
_entity_poly.pdbx_seq_one_letter_code
_entity_poly.pdbx_strand_id
1 'polypeptide(L)'
;PDDSIYGVTARSEKIVDTMESLLGGEVYHYHSKITAKEPYEGGAWEWHQDYGYWYNNGCLFPLMATVMIALDKCTRENGCLQVLSGSNNLGRIDHALLESGQVGVDLKRVEEAKKHLNLVYCEMDPGDVLFFHCNTLHRSDKNNSPHRRWTLLCCYTAASNNPFVEHHHPK
;
A
#
# COMPACT_ATOMS: atom_id res chain seq x y z
N PRO A 1 1.32 -14.55 -13.28
CA PRO A 1 1.81 -15.21 -12.06
C PRO A 1 2.62 -16.43 -12.44
N ASP A 2 3.78 -16.57 -11.82
CA ASP A 2 4.70 -17.69 -12.01
C ASP A 2 4.67 -18.60 -10.77
N ASP A 3 5.46 -19.68 -10.79
CA ASP A 3 5.58 -20.62 -9.67
C ASP A 3 6.70 -20.25 -8.70
N SER A 4 7.18 -19.00 -8.74
CA SER A 4 8.06 -18.47 -7.72
C SER A 4 7.35 -18.36 -6.37
N ILE A 5 8.12 -18.27 -5.29
CA ILE A 5 7.54 -18.05 -3.95
C ILE A 5 6.64 -16.82 -3.91
N TYR A 6 6.95 -15.79 -4.68
CA TYR A 6 6.14 -14.57 -4.77
C TYR A 6 4.80 -14.82 -5.46
N GLY A 7 4.81 -15.53 -6.59
CA GLY A 7 3.59 -15.90 -7.32
C GLY A 7 2.71 -16.85 -6.51
N VAL A 8 3.30 -17.83 -5.82
CA VAL A 8 2.57 -18.75 -4.92
C VAL A 8 1.96 -17.97 -3.75
N THR A 9 2.71 -17.06 -3.14
CA THR A 9 2.20 -16.23 -2.03
C THR A 9 1.02 -15.36 -2.49
N ALA A 10 1.16 -14.68 -3.63
CA ALA A 10 0.10 -13.83 -4.17
C ALA A 10 -1.18 -14.60 -4.54
N ARG A 11 -1.10 -15.90 -4.79
CA ARG A 11 -2.25 -16.77 -5.10
C ARG A 11 -2.73 -17.60 -3.92
N SER A 12 -2.14 -17.42 -2.73
CA SER A 12 -2.55 -18.23 -1.58
C SER A 12 -4.02 -17.94 -1.21
N GLU A 13 -4.79 -18.99 -0.97
CA GLU A 13 -6.21 -18.91 -0.60
C GLU A 13 -6.45 -17.93 0.55
N LYS A 14 -5.61 -17.96 1.59
CA LYS A 14 -5.73 -17.04 2.72
C LYS A 14 -5.70 -15.56 2.32
N ILE A 15 -4.90 -15.21 1.32
CA ILE A 15 -4.81 -13.82 0.84
C ILE A 15 -5.97 -13.52 -0.10
N VAL A 16 -6.22 -14.40 -1.07
CA VAL A 16 -7.26 -14.19 -2.09
C VAL A 16 -8.64 -14.13 -1.45
N ASP A 17 -9.02 -15.11 -0.62
CA ASP A 17 -10.32 -15.15 0.06
C ASP A 17 -10.53 -13.91 0.96
N THR A 18 -9.46 -13.45 1.63
CA THR A 18 -9.54 -12.22 2.40
C THR A 18 -9.77 -11.01 1.51
N MET A 19 -9.07 -10.91 0.37
CA MET A 19 -9.25 -9.82 -0.58
C MET A 19 -10.65 -9.83 -1.20
N GLU A 20 -11.17 -10.98 -1.58
CA GLU A 20 -12.54 -11.15 -2.11
C GLU A 20 -13.59 -10.73 -1.08
N SER A 21 -13.39 -11.09 0.18
CA SER A 21 -14.26 -10.68 1.29
C SER A 21 -14.22 -9.15 1.50
N LEU A 22 -13.04 -8.53 1.42
CA LEU A 22 -12.87 -7.09 1.63
C LEU A 22 -13.39 -6.25 0.45
N LEU A 23 -13.25 -6.74 -0.79
CA LEU A 23 -13.62 -6.03 -2.01
C LEU A 23 -15.01 -6.42 -2.53
N GLY A 24 -15.65 -7.42 -1.90
CA GLY A 24 -17.04 -7.80 -2.16
C GLY A 24 -17.26 -8.66 -3.39
N GLY A 25 -16.27 -9.43 -3.83
CA GLY A 25 -16.38 -10.36 -4.96
C GLY A 25 -15.03 -10.77 -5.53
N GLU A 26 -15.05 -11.47 -6.67
CA GLU A 26 -13.87 -11.95 -7.36
C GLU A 26 -12.83 -10.86 -7.59
N VAL A 27 -11.57 -11.19 -7.34
CA VAL A 27 -10.42 -10.29 -7.50
C VAL A 27 -9.39 -10.89 -8.43
N TYR A 28 -8.55 -10.02 -8.99
CA TYR A 28 -7.30 -10.47 -9.61
C TYR A 28 -6.10 -9.70 -9.08
N HIS A 29 -4.94 -10.33 -9.15
CA HIS A 29 -3.67 -9.75 -8.76
C HIS A 29 -3.27 -8.66 -9.75
N TYR A 30 -3.13 -7.43 -9.26
CA TYR A 30 -2.79 -6.26 -10.08
C TYR A 30 -1.28 -6.11 -10.26
N HIS A 31 -0.52 -6.07 -9.17
CA HIS A 31 0.95 -6.13 -9.19
C HIS A 31 1.52 -6.48 -7.81
N SER A 32 2.79 -6.88 -7.77
CA SER A 32 3.55 -7.03 -6.53
C SER A 32 4.86 -6.26 -6.58
N LYS A 33 5.34 -5.88 -5.41
CA LYS A 33 6.67 -5.28 -5.23
C LYS A 33 7.26 -5.67 -3.87
N ILE A 34 8.58 -5.74 -3.79
CA ILE A 34 9.30 -5.77 -2.52
C ILE A 34 9.73 -4.35 -2.21
N THR A 35 9.45 -3.88 -1.01
CA THR A 35 10.05 -2.66 -0.48
C THR A 35 11.17 -3.04 0.46
N ALA A 36 12.38 -2.67 0.10
CA ALA A 36 13.60 -2.93 0.86
C ALA A 36 14.07 -1.63 1.51
N LYS A 37 14.07 -1.59 2.82
CA LYS A 37 14.69 -0.50 3.59
C LYS A 37 15.93 -1.04 4.28
N GLU A 38 17.06 -0.82 3.65
CA GLU A 38 18.36 -1.20 4.22
C GLU A 38 18.70 -0.35 5.46
N PRO A 39 19.52 -0.87 6.39
CA PRO A 39 19.94 -0.15 7.59
C PRO A 39 20.50 1.23 7.24
N TYR A 40 19.96 2.28 7.86
CA TYR A 40 20.39 3.68 7.73
C TYR A 40 20.25 4.32 6.32
N GLU A 41 19.99 3.51 5.27
CA GLU A 41 19.91 3.95 3.87
C GLU A 41 18.49 3.98 3.31
N GLY A 42 17.62 3.13 3.83
CA GLY A 42 16.24 2.98 3.33
C GLY A 42 15.42 4.28 3.44
N GLY A 43 15.07 4.87 2.28
CA GLY A 43 14.41 6.17 2.19
C GLY A 43 12.97 6.20 2.75
N ALA A 44 12.45 7.39 2.97
CA ALA A 44 11.05 7.62 3.35
C ALA A 44 10.12 7.52 2.14
N TRP A 45 8.87 7.19 2.40
CA TRP A 45 7.75 7.39 1.48
C TRP A 45 6.83 8.47 2.04
N GLU A 46 6.51 9.47 1.23
CA GLU A 46 5.61 10.55 1.60
C GLU A 46 4.15 10.08 1.73
N TRP A 47 3.31 10.90 2.35
CA TRP A 47 1.89 10.63 2.45
C TRP A 47 1.24 10.47 1.08
N HIS A 48 0.60 9.33 0.85
CA HIS A 48 -0.09 9.02 -0.39
C HIS A 48 -1.26 8.06 -0.17
N GLN A 49 -2.07 7.92 -1.19
CA GLN A 49 -3.03 6.85 -1.38
C GLN A 49 -2.59 6.06 -2.62
N ASP A 50 -2.60 4.74 -2.57
CA ASP A 50 -2.31 3.92 -3.76
C ASP A 50 -3.25 4.28 -4.93
N TYR A 51 -4.53 4.55 -4.63
CA TYR A 51 -5.51 4.93 -5.63
C TYR A 51 -5.22 6.26 -6.32
N GLY A 52 -4.43 7.13 -5.72
CA GLY A 52 -3.97 8.35 -6.37
C GLY A 52 -3.14 8.08 -7.63
N TYR A 53 -2.41 6.97 -7.66
CA TYR A 53 -1.68 6.50 -8.85
C TYR A 53 -2.56 5.65 -9.77
N TRP A 54 -3.31 4.70 -9.20
CA TRP A 54 -4.08 3.72 -9.96
C TRP A 54 -5.26 4.33 -10.70
N TYR A 55 -5.84 5.40 -10.19
CA TYR A 55 -6.83 6.19 -10.91
C TYR A 55 -6.27 6.73 -12.23
N ASN A 56 -5.04 7.25 -12.21
CA ASN A 56 -4.36 7.72 -13.42
C ASN A 56 -3.98 6.58 -14.37
N ASN A 57 -3.88 5.36 -13.88
CA ASN A 57 -3.70 4.14 -14.68
C ASN A 57 -5.03 3.63 -15.29
N GLY A 58 -6.14 4.33 -15.05
CA GLY A 58 -7.44 4.00 -15.65
C GLY A 58 -8.35 3.13 -14.79
N CYS A 59 -8.03 2.87 -13.52
CA CYS A 59 -8.93 2.21 -12.59
C CYS A 59 -10.02 3.18 -12.14
N LEU A 60 -11.27 3.02 -12.64
CA LEU A 60 -12.34 3.97 -12.37
C LEU A 60 -12.83 3.97 -10.92
N PHE A 61 -12.84 2.80 -10.30
CA PHE A 61 -13.41 2.63 -8.96
C PHE A 61 -12.33 2.28 -7.94
N PRO A 62 -12.44 2.75 -6.69
CA PRO A 62 -11.51 2.39 -5.63
C PRO A 62 -11.78 0.97 -5.06
N LEU A 63 -12.12 0.02 -5.92
CA LEU A 63 -12.33 -1.38 -5.58
C LEU A 63 -11.00 -2.14 -5.64
N MET A 64 -10.04 -1.63 -4.87
CA MET A 64 -8.65 -2.11 -4.84
C MET A 64 -8.11 -2.10 -3.41
N ALA A 65 -7.24 -3.04 -3.12
CA ALA A 65 -6.58 -3.13 -1.82
C ALA A 65 -5.17 -3.69 -1.96
N THR A 66 -4.35 -3.40 -0.96
CA THR A 66 -2.99 -3.90 -0.83
C THR A 66 -2.90 -4.83 0.37
N VAL A 67 -2.23 -5.96 0.20
CA VAL A 67 -1.70 -6.75 1.31
C VAL A 67 -0.22 -6.49 1.44
N MET A 68 0.23 -6.15 2.66
CA MET A 68 1.63 -6.04 3.02
C MET A 68 2.01 -7.17 3.96
N ILE A 69 3.04 -7.92 3.59
CA ILE A 69 3.56 -9.04 4.35
C ILE A 69 4.93 -8.64 4.89
N ALA A 70 5.12 -8.70 6.19
CA ALA A 70 6.41 -8.45 6.83
C ALA A 70 7.36 -9.61 6.55
N LEU A 71 8.47 -9.34 5.84
CA LEU A 71 9.56 -10.31 5.66
C LEU A 71 10.58 -10.19 6.79
N ASP A 72 10.76 -8.98 7.29
CA ASP A 72 11.56 -8.67 8.48
C ASP A 72 10.66 -7.98 9.52
N LYS A 73 11.12 -7.90 10.77
CA LYS A 73 10.42 -7.14 11.81
C LYS A 73 10.30 -5.68 11.41
N CYS A 74 9.08 -5.14 11.48
CA CYS A 74 8.77 -3.74 11.21
C CYS A 74 8.61 -2.99 12.52
N THR A 75 9.42 -1.96 12.74
CA THR A 75 9.37 -1.10 13.92
C THR A 75 9.34 0.36 13.50
N ARG A 76 9.04 1.25 14.42
CA ARG A 76 9.09 2.71 14.17
C ARG A 76 10.48 3.15 13.72
N GLU A 77 11.53 2.60 14.32
CA GLU A 77 12.92 2.97 14.05
C GLU A 77 13.38 2.56 12.65
N ASN A 78 12.92 1.40 12.14
CA ASN A 78 13.27 0.95 10.80
C ASN A 78 12.25 1.36 9.71
N GLY A 79 11.32 2.26 10.06
CA GLY A 79 10.39 2.85 9.11
C GLY A 79 9.20 1.95 8.77
N CYS A 80 8.52 1.39 9.79
CA CYS A 80 7.26 0.68 9.59
C CYS A 80 6.23 1.56 8.90
N LEU A 81 5.19 0.93 8.32
CA LEU A 81 4.09 1.67 7.72
C LEU A 81 3.35 2.48 8.78
N GLN A 82 2.96 3.70 8.42
CA GLN A 82 2.09 4.57 9.19
C GLN A 82 0.81 4.80 8.40
N VAL A 83 -0.34 4.66 9.03
CA VAL A 83 -1.64 4.87 8.41
C VAL A 83 -2.47 5.85 9.23
N LEU A 84 -3.32 6.64 8.57
CA LEU A 84 -4.40 7.34 9.25
C LEU A 84 -5.64 6.43 9.24
N SER A 85 -5.99 5.91 10.41
CA SER A 85 -7.11 4.97 10.56
C SER A 85 -8.42 5.64 10.16
N GLY A 86 -9.19 4.99 9.26
CA GLY A 86 -10.45 5.53 8.73
C GLY A 86 -10.29 6.47 7.54
N SER A 87 -9.07 6.80 7.10
CA SER A 87 -8.82 7.71 5.99
C SER A 87 -9.28 7.20 4.62
N ASN A 88 -9.54 5.90 4.49
CA ASN A 88 -10.16 5.32 3.31
C ASN A 88 -11.54 5.94 3.00
N ASN A 89 -12.23 6.47 4.02
CA ASN A 89 -13.54 7.12 3.87
C ASN A 89 -13.45 8.58 3.36
N LEU A 90 -12.25 9.16 3.25
CA LEU A 90 -12.06 10.50 2.69
C LEU A 90 -12.23 10.55 1.16
N GLY A 91 -12.33 9.39 0.51
CA GLY A 91 -12.29 9.29 -0.94
C GLY A 91 -10.88 9.52 -1.50
N ARG A 92 -10.80 9.65 -2.84
CA ARG A 92 -9.54 9.93 -3.53
C ARG A 92 -9.12 11.40 -3.31
N ILE A 93 -7.89 11.59 -2.93
CA ILE A 93 -7.25 12.91 -2.83
C ILE A 93 -6.28 13.06 -4.01
N ASP A 94 -6.27 14.23 -4.65
CA ASP A 94 -5.36 14.49 -5.76
C ASP A 94 -3.90 14.43 -5.29
N HIS A 95 -3.08 13.80 -6.13
CA HIS A 95 -1.64 13.69 -5.92
C HIS A 95 -0.92 14.71 -6.80
N ALA A 96 0.13 15.29 -6.25
CA ALA A 96 1.01 16.23 -6.93
C ALA A 96 2.48 15.95 -6.60
N LEU A 97 3.37 16.53 -7.38
CA LEU A 97 4.80 16.52 -7.08
C LEU A 97 5.05 17.37 -5.83
N LEU A 98 5.63 16.75 -4.81
CA LEU A 98 5.99 17.38 -3.54
C LEU A 98 7.41 17.98 -3.60
N GLU A 99 7.76 18.84 -2.66
CA GLU A 99 9.11 19.43 -2.53
C GLU A 99 10.19 18.34 -2.35
N SER A 100 9.85 17.19 -1.78
CA SER A 100 10.74 16.03 -1.66
C SER A 100 11.08 15.36 -3.01
N GLY A 101 10.43 15.76 -4.10
CA GLY A 101 10.55 15.13 -5.42
C GLY A 101 9.67 13.86 -5.57
N GLN A 102 8.96 13.45 -4.55
CA GLN A 102 8.00 12.35 -4.61
C GLN A 102 6.60 12.86 -5.00
N VAL A 103 5.81 12.00 -5.61
CA VAL A 103 4.39 12.27 -5.85
C VAL A 103 3.60 11.83 -4.61
N GLY A 104 2.78 12.71 -4.08
CA GLY A 104 1.98 12.45 -2.89
C GLY A 104 0.76 13.36 -2.79
N VAL A 105 0.00 13.21 -1.72
CA VAL A 105 -1.19 14.01 -1.46
C VAL A 105 -0.85 15.41 -0.97
N ASP A 106 -1.79 16.34 -1.09
CA ASP A 106 -1.69 17.68 -0.48
C ASP A 106 -1.50 17.55 1.04
N LEU A 107 -0.32 17.98 1.51
CA LEU A 107 0.06 17.88 2.92
C LEU A 107 -0.86 18.70 3.84
N LYS A 108 -1.49 19.78 3.36
CA LYS A 108 -2.45 20.55 4.16
C LYS A 108 -3.69 19.71 4.48
N ARG A 109 -4.13 18.87 3.53
CA ARG A 109 -5.23 17.93 3.77
C ARG A 109 -4.85 16.84 4.75
N VAL A 110 -3.61 16.35 4.67
CA VAL A 110 -3.08 15.36 5.64
C VAL A 110 -3.07 15.95 7.05
N GLU A 111 -2.57 17.17 7.23
CA GLU A 111 -2.54 17.82 8.55
C GLU A 111 -3.95 18.08 9.09
N GLU A 112 -4.91 18.41 8.24
CA GLU A 112 -6.30 18.51 8.66
C GLU A 112 -6.88 17.13 9.04
N ALA A 113 -6.64 16.10 8.24
CA ALA A 113 -7.09 14.74 8.52
C ALA A 113 -6.54 14.21 9.86
N LYS A 114 -5.30 14.52 10.22
CA LYS A 114 -4.68 14.14 11.50
C LYS A 114 -5.40 14.71 12.72
N LYS A 115 -6.14 15.79 12.59
CA LYS A 115 -6.93 16.35 13.69
C LYS A 115 -8.17 15.50 14.00
N HIS A 116 -8.61 14.69 13.06
CA HIS A 116 -9.84 13.91 13.13
C HIS A 116 -9.61 12.39 13.14
N LEU A 117 -8.45 11.93 12.66
CA LEU A 117 -8.13 10.52 12.48
C LEU A 117 -6.88 10.14 13.28
N ASN A 118 -6.87 8.92 13.79
CA ASN A 118 -5.74 8.42 14.57
C ASN A 118 -4.59 7.95 13.67
N LEU A 119 -3.39 8.42 13.97
CA LEU A 119 -2.16 7.89 13.39
C LEU A 119 -1.82 6.55 14.04
N VAL A 120 -1.69 5.51 13.22
CA VAL A 120 -1.31 4.17 13.66
C VAL A 120 0.03 3.78 13.03
N TYR A 121 0.95 3.34 13.86
CA TYR A 121 2.20 2.71 13.44
C TYR A 121 1.98 1.20 13.33
N CYS A 122 2.09 0.67 12.11
CA CYS A 122 1.90 -0.75 11.83
C CYS A 122 3.21 -1.50 12.11
N GLU A 123 3.50 -1.67 13.40
CA GLU A 123 4.61 -2.52 13.83
C GLU A 123 4.20 -3.98 13.64
N MET A 124 5.09 -4.80 13.04
CA MET A 124 4.77 -6.16 12.61
C MET A 124 5.95 -7.08 12.87
N ASP A 125 5.68 -8.30 13.28
CA ASP A 125 6.67 -9.36 13.32
C ASP A 125 6.76 -10.08 11.94
N PRO A 126 7.89 -10.74 11.61
CA PRO A 126 8.01 -11.48 10.37
C PRO A 126 6.88 -12.50 10.18
N GLY A 127 6.20 -12.47 9.04
CA GLY A 127 5.04 -13.30 8.73
C GLY A 127 3.69 -12.64 9.03
N ASP A 128 3.67 -11.52 9.75
CA ASP A 128 2.44 -10.74 9.93
C ASP A 128 1.97 -10.14 8.59
N VAL A 129 0.65 -10.00 8.47
CA VAL A 129 -0.01 -9.55 7.24
C VAL A 129 -0.97 -8.42 7.55
N LEU A 130 -0.83 -7.32 6.82
CA LEU A 130 -1.69 -6.14 6.91
C LEU A 130 -2.43 -5.94 5.59
N PHE A 131 -3.77 -5.88 5.66
CA PHE A 131 -4.62 -5.52 4.52
C PHE A 131 -5.09 -4.07 4.67
N PHE A 132 -5.00 -3.29 3.61
CA PHE A 132 -5.50 -1.91 3.62
C PHE A 132 -6.09 -1.49 2.27
N HIS A 133 -7.12 -0.68 2.34
CA HIS A 133 -7.85 -0.17 1.17
C HIS A 133 -7.00 0.85 0.41
N CYS A 134 -7.14 0.92 -0.90
CA CYS A 134 -6.37 1.80 -1.78
C CYS A 134 -6.47 3.30 -1.47
N ASN A 135 -7.56 3.75 -0.82
CA ASN A 135 -7.72 5.12 -0.36
C ASN A 135 -7.16 5.38 1.05
N THR A 136 -6.57 4.39 1.71
CA THR A 136 -5.95 4.61 3.01
C THR A 136 -4.75 5.53 2.86
N LEU A 137 -4.76 6.67 3.56
CA LEU A 137 -3.60 7.55 3.66
C LEU A 137 -2.50 6.85 4.46
N HIS A 138 -1.35 6.69 3.83
CA HIS A 138 -0.21 6.02 4.45
C HIS A 138 1.12 6.61 4.02
N ARG A 139 2.13 6.35 4.84
CA ARG A 139 3.53 6.77 4.63
C ARG A 139 4.48 5.81 5.34
N SER A 140 5.77 6.02 5.16
CA SER A 140 6.77 5.40 6.05
C SER A 140 8.01 6.29 6.17
N ASP A 141 8.57 6.37 7.37
CA ASP A 141 9.83 7.08 7.60
C ASP A 141 11.02 6.31 6.99
N LYS A 142 12.15 6.99 6.89
CA LYS A 142 13.40 6.33 6.55
C LYS A 142 13.79 5.32 7.63
N ASN A 143 14.63 4.37 7.28
CA ASN A 143 15.21 3.44 8.24
C ASN A 143 16.37 4.11 8.98
N ASN A 144 16.20 4.37 10.27
CA ASN A 144 17.22 4.96 11.16
C ASN A 144 17.84 3.91 12.10
N SER A 145 17.65 2.61 11.81
CA SER A 145 18.08 1.51 12.67
C SER A 145 19.18 0.67 12.00
N PRO A 146 19.90 -0.16 12.77
CA PRO A 146 20.84 -1.13 12.23
C PRO A 146 20.18 -2.37 11.61
N HIS A 147 18.84 -2.44 11.58
CA HIS A 147 18.09 -3.58 11.10
C HIS A 147 17.38 -3.25 9.78
N ARG A 148 17.52 -4.10 8.78
CA ARG A 148 16.76 -3.96 7.54
C ARG A 148 15.25 -4.14 7.80
N ARG A 149 14.43 -3.62 6.90
CA ARG A 149 12.98 -3.82 6.90
C ARG A 149 12.47 -4.08 5.48
N TRP A 150 12.33 -5.35 5.16
CA TRP A 150 11.78 -5.79 3.89
C TRP A 150 10.33 -6.21 4.04
N THR A 151 9.51 -5.81 3.09
CA THR A 151 8.11 -6.22 3.02
C THR A 151 7.74 -6.57 1.58
N LEU A 152 6.90 -7.60 1.42
CA LEU A 152 6.26 -7.93 0.15
C LEU A 152 4.89 -7.28 0.13
N LEU A 153 4.60 -6.50 -0.92
CA LEU A 153 3.28 -5.94 -1.17
C LEU A 153 2.68 -6.62 -2.38
N CYS A 154 1.43 -7.08 -2.25
CA CYS A 154 0.63 -7.58 -3.36
C CYS A 154 -0.65 -6.76 -3.44
N CYS A 155 -0.93 -6.19 -4.60
CA CYS A 155 -2.08 -5.33 -4.85
C CYS A 155 -3.11 -6.08 -5.68
N TYR A 156 -4.38 -5.91 -5.33
CA TYR A 156 -5.50 -6.58 -5.97
C TYR A 156 -6.56 -5.56 -6.37
N THR A 157 -7.31 -5.90 -7.40
CA THR A 157 -8.48 -5.15 -7.83
C THR A 157 -9.65 -6.10 -8.01
N ALA A 158 -10.87 -5.61 -7.81
CA ALA A 158 -12.07 -6.36 -8.15
C ALA A 158 -12.08 -6.72 -9.64
N ALA A 159 -12.51 -7.91 -10.01
CA ALA A 159 -12.57 -8.39 -11.39
C ALA A 159 -13.41 -7.48 -12.30
N SER A 160 -14.38 -6.76 -11.73
CA SER A 160 -15.21 -5.77 -12.43
C SER A 160 -14.54 -4.42 -12.68
N ASN A 161 -13.35 -4.17 -12.13
CA ASN A 161 -12.68 -2.86 -12.13
C ASN A 161 -11.45 -2.83 -13.06
N ASN A 162 -11.57 -3.39 -14.25
CA ASN A 162 -10.50 -3.37 -15.25
C ASN A 162 -10.15 -1.91 -15.64
N PRO A 163 -8.86 -1.57 -15.77
CA PRO A 163 -8.44 -0.28 -16.30
C PRO A 163 -8.99 -0.08 -17.72
N PHE A 164 -9.49 1.12 -18.00
CA PHE A 164 -10.01 1.47 -19.33
C PHE A 164 -8.94 1.97 -20.29
N VAL A 165 -7.72 2.23 -19.79
CA VAL A 165 -6.55 2.61 -20.59
C VAL A 165 -5.48 1.54 -20.51
N GLU A 166 -4.66 1.43 -21.57
CA GLU A 166 -3.46 0.59 -21.51
C GLU A 166 -2.39 1.25 -20.65
N HIS A 167 -1.77 0.45 -19.80
CA HIS A 167 -0.64 0.84 -18.96
C HIS A 167 0.26 -0.38 -18.70
N HIS A 168 1.38 -0.16 -18.02
CA HIS A 168 2.40 -1.18 -17.79
C HIS A 168 2.02 -2.31 -16.83
N HIS A 169 0.90 -2.20 -16.10
CA HIS A 169 0.39 -3.28 -15.26
C HIS A 169 -0.49 -4.23 -16.09
N PRO A 170 -0.47 -5.55 -15.79
CA PRO A 170 -1.33 -6.52 -16.47
C PRO A 170 -2.81 -6.20 -16.28
N LYS A 171 -3.59 -6.62 -17.27
CA LYS A 171 -5.06 -6.69 -17.18
C LYS A 171 -5.46 -8.07 -16.71
#